data_829067a5d7194fdc22aadab0fbe943ad
#
_entry.id   829067a5d7194fdc22aadab0fbe943ad
#
_cell.length_a   1.000
_cell.length_b   1.000
_cell.length_c   1.000
_cell.angle_alpha   90.00
_cell.angle_beta   90.00
_cell.angle_gamma   90.00
#
_symmetry.space_group_name_H-M   'P 1'
#
loop_
_entity.id
_entity.type
_entity.pdbx_description
1 polymer ?
#
loop_
_entity_poly.entity_id
_entity_poly.type
_entity_poly.pdbx_seq_one_letter_code
_entity_poly.pdbx_strand_id
1 'polypeptide(L)'
;MRKKLNNEYRSAKKIRYMPGLDGLRAIAVIGIIIYHLNKQWLTGGFLGVDIFFVISGYLITSLLLKEYEDTGTINLKNFWIRRIKRLLPAVFALIVVVGIATLLLHPEHIVRVKHDMIAAIFYVSNWWYIAKDVNYFEQFSFMPLKHLWSLAIEEQFYLFFPAVLLLFMACLLYTSDAADEG
;
A
#
# COMPACT_ATOMS: atom_id res chain seq x y z
N MET A 1 -35.25 -14.88 10.92
CA MET A 1 -35.00 -13.83 9.90
C MET A 1 -33.59 -13.25 9.96
N ARG A 2 -33.05 -12.79 11.08
CA ARG A 2 -31.66 -12.23 11.22
C ARG A 2 -30.51 -13.19 10.88
N LYS A 3 -30.64 -14.51 11.15
CA LYS A 3 -29.60 -15.50 10.79
C LYS A 3 -29.51 -15.79 9.28
N LYS A 4 -30.63 -15.67 8.53
CA LYS A 4 -30.64 -15.82 7.07
C LYS A 4 -29.94 -14.62 6.40
N LEU A 5 -30.21 -13.40 6.84
CA LEU A 5 -29.55 -12.18 6.40
C LEU A 5 -28.03 -12.20 6.65
N ASN A 6 -27.58 -12.73 7.80
CA ASN A 6 -26.14 -12.87 8.08
C ASN A 6 -25.43 -13.93 7.21
N ASN A 7 -26.15 -14.97 6.76
CA ASN A 7 -25.58 -15.97 5.85
C ASN A 7 -25.56 -15.50 4.39
N GLU A 8 -26.55 -14.73 3.96
CA GLU A 8 -26.53 -14.07 2.65
C GLU A 8 -25.43 -13.01 2.57
N TYR A 9 -25.19 -12.26 3.64
CA TYR A 9 -24.08 -11.30 3.75
C TYR A 9 -22.70 -11.97 3.76
N ARG A 10 -22.58 -13.23 4.17
CA ARG A 10 -21.35 -14.04 4.10
C ARG A 10 -21.12 -14.69 2.75
N SER A 11 -22.14 -14.77 1.92
CA SER A 11 -22.08 -15.30 0.55
C SER A 11 -21.78 -14.21 -0.49
N ALA A 12 -21.45 -12.96 -0.08
CA ALA A 12 -20.88 -11.97 -0.99
C ALA A 12 -19.70 -12.63 -1.70
N LYS A 13 -19.89 -12.88 -2.97
CA LYS A 13 -19.02 -13.66 -3.86
C LYS A 13 -17.56 -13.18 -3.69
N LYS A 14 -16.77 -13.92 -2.90
CA LYS A 14 -15.33 -13.62 -2.71
C LYS A 14 -14.74 -13.30 -4.06
N ILE A 15 -13.99 -12.18 -4.17
CA ILE A 15 -13.18 -11.92 -5.38
C ILE A 15 -12.46 -13.22 -5.68
N ARG A 16 -12.63 -13.73 -6.90
CA ARG A 16 -12.00 -14.98 -7.30
C ARG A 16 -10.50 -14.86 -7.06
N TYR A 17 -9.98 -15.76 -6.21
CA TYR A 17 -8.54 -15.81 -5.96
C TYR A 17 -7.80 -15.95 -7.30
N MET A 18 -6.83 -15.08 -7.53
CA MET A 18 -6.04 -15.04 -8.77
C MET A 18 -4.59 -15.43 -8.47
N PRO A 19 -4.21 -16.70 -8.59
CA PRO A 19 -2.86 -17.19 -8.28
C PRO A 19 -1.76 -16.46 -9.07
N GLY A 20 -2.09 -16.00 -10.28
CA GLY A 20 -1.16 -15.24 -11.12
C GLY A 20 -0.68 -13.94 -10.50
N LEU A 21 -1.54 -13.24 -9.71
CA LEU A 21 -1.14 -12.02 -9.02
C LEU A 21 -0.16 -12.30 -7.87
N ASP A 22 -0.34 -13.42 -7.16
CA ASP A 22 0.60 -13.81 -6.13
C ASP A 22 1.93 -14.28 -6.74
N GLY A 23 1.89 -14.93 -7.90
CA GLY A 23 3.09 -15.25 -8.68
C GLY A 23 3.86 -13.99 -9.11
N LEU A 24 3.17 -12.98 -9.64
CA LEU A 24 3.78 -11.70 -10.01
C LEU A 24 4.38 -10.98 -8.80
N ARG A 25 3.71 -11.01 -7.65
CA ARG A 25 4.24 -10.46 -6.39
C ARG A 25 5.51 -11.18 -5.96
N ALA A 26 5.53 -12.52 -6.03
CA ALA A 26 6.70 -13.30 -5.67
C ALA A 26 7.90 -12.96 -6.57
N ILE A 27 7.69 -12.86 -7.89
CA ILE A 27 8.73 -12.45 -8.84
C ILE A 27 9.22 -11.03 -8.52
N ALA A 28 8.32 -10.10 -8.25
CA ALA A 28 8.66 -8.73 -7.90
C ALA A 28 9.52 -8.66 -6.63
N VAL A 29 9.13 -9.39 -5.56
CA VAL A 29 9.93 -9.47 -4.32
C VAL A 29 11.31 -10.05 -4.58
N ILE A 30 11.41 -11.16 -5.31
CA ILE A 30 12.68 -11.78 -5.64
C ILE A 30 13.56 -10.80 -6.41
N GLY A 31 13.00 -10.10 -7.41
CA GLY A 31 13.71 -9.09 -8.17
C GLY A 31 14.28 -7.96 -7.30
N ILE A 32 13.46 -7.45 -6.38
CA ILE A 32 13.88 -6.41 -5.42
C ILE A 32 14.99 -6.93 -4.51
N ILE A 33 14.89 -8.15 -3.98
CA ILE A 33 15.91 -8.74 -3.11
C ILE A 33 17.24 -8.90 -3.86
N ILE A 34 17.23 -9.47 -5.07
CA ILE A 34 18.43 -9.62 -5.89
C ILE A 34 19.09 -8.28 -6.16
N TYR A 35 18.30 -7.26 -6.52
CA TYR A 35 18.80 -5.91 -6.74
C TYR A 35 19.44 -5.29 -5.49
N HIS A 36 18.89 -5.54 -4.30
CA HIS A 36 19.46 -5.03 -3.04
C HIS A 36 20.73 -5.79 -2.63
N LEU A 37 20.83 -7.09 -2.94
CA LEU A 37 22.04 -7.86 -2.68
C LEU A 37 23.19 -7.41 -3.59
N ASN A 38 22.93 -7.27 -4.87
CA ASN A 38 23.89 -6.76 -5.84
C ASN A 38 23.18 -6.17 -7.06
N LYS A 39 23.32 -4.86 -7.25
CA LYS A 39 22.70 -4.12 -8.36
C LYS A 39 23.08 -4.64 -9.76
N GLN A 40 24.25 -5.26 -9.89
CA GLN A 40 24.73 -5.76 -11.16
C GLN A 40 24.10 -7.10 -11.57
N TRP A 41 23.58 -7.89 -10.60
CA TRP A 41 22.95 -9.19 -10.90
C TRP A 41 21.61 -9.03 -11.62
N LEU A 42 20.84 -8.01 -11.23
CA LEU A 42 19.55 -7.73 -11.85
C LEU A 42 19.28 -6.21 -11.83
N THR A 43 19.83 -5.50 -12.79
CA THR A 43 19.74 -4.02 -12.86
C THR A 43 18.31 -3.51 -12.91
N GLY A 44 17.37 -4.24 -13.50
CA GLY A 44 15.95 -3.92 -13.54
C GLY A 44 15.16 -4.37 -12.31
N GLY A 45 15.77 -4.96 -11.28
CA GLY A 45 15.07 -5.51 -10.12
C GLY A 45 14.30 -4.46 -9.30
N PHE A 46 14.69 -3.18 -9.36
CA PHE A 46 13.95 -2.08 -8.73
C PHE A 46 12.53 -1.88 -9.30
N LEU A 47 12.28 -2.28 -10.57
CA LEU A 47 10.95 -2.25 -11.18
C LEU A 47 9.93 -3.15 -10.46
N GLY A 48 10.40 -4.05 -9.60
CA GLY A 48 9.52 -4.82 -8.73
C GLY A 48 8.61 -3.94 -7.86
N VAL A 49 9.06 -2.73 -7.48
CA VAL A 49 8.23 -1.76 -6.74
C VAL A 49 7.07 -1.26 -7.60
N ASP A 50 7.32 -0.96 -8.88
CA ASP A 50 6.29 -0.51 -9.81
C ASP A 50 5.25 -1.62 -10.07
N ILE A 51 5.70 -2.88 -10.16
CA ILE A 51 4.80 -4.05 -10.26
C ILE A 51 3.88 -4.11 -9.03
N PHE A 52 4.39 -3.86 -7.82
CA PHE A 52 3.56 -3.80 -6.62
C PHE A 52 2.52 -2.69 -6.70
N PHE A 53 2.89 -1.49 -7.15
CA PHE A 53 1.94 -0.38 -7.29
C PHE A 53 0.82 -0.72 -8.28
N VAL A 54 1.15 -1.31 -9.42
CA VAL A 54 0.15 -1.74 -10.42
C VAL A 54 -0.79 -2.80 -9.85
N ILE A 55 -0.25 -3.84 -9.21
CA ILE A 55 -1.06 -4.91 -8.58
C ILE A 55 -1.95 -4.34 -7.48
N SER A 56 -1.43 -3.45 -6.65
CA SER A 56 -2.17 -2.79 -5.58
C SER A 56 -3.31 -1.94 -6.13
N GLY A 57 -3.05 -1.14 -7.15
CA GLY A 57 -4.07 -0.34 -7.84
C GLY A 57 -5.18 -1.23 -8.42
N TYR A 58 -4.82 -2.29 -9.12
CA TYR A 58 -5.77 -3.24 -9.68
C TYR A 58 -6.65 -3.90 -8.60
N LEU A 59 -6.02 -4.41 -7.53
CA LEU A 59 -6.75 -5.11 -6.46
C LEU A 59 -7.70 -4.19 -5.69
N ILE A 60 -7.27 -2.96 -5.40
CA ILE A 60 -8.12 -1.99 -4.70
C ILE A 60 -9.31 -1.59 -5.57
N THR A 61 -9.06 -1.26 -6.83
CA THR A 61 -10.12 -0.91 -7.77
C THR A 61 -11.14 -2.05 -7.90
N SER A 62 -10.66 -3.28 -8.12
CA SER A 62 -11.52 -4.46 -8.23
C SER A 62 -12.33 -4.72 -6.96
N LEU A 63 -11.75 -4.48 -5.78
CA LEU A 63 -12.43 -4.66 -4.50
C LEU A 63 -13.52 -3.61 -4.27
N LEU A 64 -13.23 -2.35 -4.60
CA LEU A 64 -14.18 -1.25 -4.43
C LEU A 64 -15.34 -1.34 -5.42
N LEU A 65 -15.06 -1.63 -6.70
CA LEU A 65 -16.08 -1.83 -7.72
C LEU A 65 -17.01 -2.98 -7.35
N LYS A 66 -16.44 -4.08 -6.89
CA LYS A 66 -17.23 -5.23 -6.45
C LYS A 66 -18.08 -4.90 -5.22
N GLU A 67 -17.56 -4.17 -4.22
CA GLU A 67 -18.34 -3.73 -3.07
C GLU A 67 -19.53 -2.88 -3.53
N TYR A 68 -19.31 -2.01 -4.53
CA TYR A 68 -20.33 -1.18 -5.12
C TYR A 68 -21.39 -2.00 -5.89
N GLU A 69 -20.96 -2.96 -6.71
CA GLU A 69 -21.88 -3.87 -7.43
C GLU A 69 -22.76 -4.70 -6.49
N ASP A 70 -22.17 -5.17 -5.36
CA ASP A 70 -22.88 -6.05 -4.41
C ASP A 70 -23.80 -5.26 -3.47
N THR A 71 -23.50 -4.00 -3.15
CA THR A 71 -24.19 -3.21 -2.09
C THR A 71 -24.76 -1.87 -2.52
N GLY A 72 -24.45 -1.41 -3.74
CA GLY A 72 -24.80 -0.08 -4.24
C GLY A 72 -24.01 1.06 -3.60
N THR A 73 -23.08 0.76 -2.67
CA THR A 73 -22.30 1.78 -1.95
C THR A 73 -20.91 1.26 -1.60
N ILE A 74 -19.96 2.18 -1.37
CA ILE A 74 -18.61 1.84 -0.88
C ILE A 74 -18.48 2.34 0.56
N ASN A 75 -18.19 1.45 1.50
CA ASN A 75 -17.99 1.81 2.90
C ASN A 75 -16.51 2.16 3.17
N LEU A 76 -16.15 3.42 2.92
CA LEU A 76 -14.79 3.93 3.09
C LEU A 76 -14.24 3.69 4.50
N LYS A 77 -15.05 3.90 5.54
CA LYS A 77 -14.62 3.71 6.93
C LYS A 77 -14.17 2.27 7.18
N ASN A 78 -14.96 1.29 6.75
CA ASN A 78 -14.62 -0.12 6.90
C ASN A 78 -13.41 -0.51 6.05
N PHE A 79 -13.29 0.07 4.85
CA PHE A 79 -12.12 -0.12 4.00
C PHE A 79 -10.83 0.31 4.71
N TRP A 80 -10.76 1.55 5.22
CA TRP A 80 -9.58 2.06 5.90
C TRP A 80 -9.27 1.32 7.21
N ILE A 81 -10.28 0.98 8.02
CA ILE A 81 -10.08 0.20 9.25
C ILE A 81 -9.44 -1.16 8.94
N ARG A 82 -9.88 -1.86 7.88
CA ARG A 82 -9.29 -3.15 7.47
C ARG A 82 -7.82 -2.99 7.08
N ARG A 83 -7.46 -1.92 6.38
CA ARG A 83 -6.09 -1.61 5.97
C ARG A 83 -5.19 -1.31 7.16
N ILE A 84 -5.60 -0.39 8.02
CA ILE A 84 -4.86 -0.03 9.24
C ILE A 84 -4.59 -1.28 10.10
N LYS A 85 -5.61 -2.10 10.36
CA LYS A 85 -5.45 -3.33 11.15
C LYS A 85 -4.49 -4.34 10.52
N ARG A 86 -4.33 -4.33 9.21
CA ARG A 86 -3.44 -5.25 8.50
C ARG A 86 -1.99 -4.76 8.48
N LEU A 87 -1.77 -3.47 8.29
CA LEU A 87 -0.45 -2.91 7.98
C LEU A 87 0.25 -2.31 9.20
N LEU A 88 -0.49 -1.62 10.05
CA LEU A 88 0.07 -0.94 11.22
C LEU A 88 0.86 -1.87 12.16
N PRO A 89 0.38 -3.09 12.49
CA PRO A 89 1.12 -3.99 13.36
C PRO A 89 2.48 -4.41 12.78
N ALA A 90 2.54 -4.67 11.47
CA ALA A 90 3.78 -5.07 10.80
C ALA A 90 4.79 -3.93 10.74
N VAL A 91 4.35 -2.72 10.40
CA VAL A 91 5.21 -1.51 10.39
C VAL A 91 5.72 -1.22 11.80
N PHE A 92 4.85 -1.30 12.81
CA PHE A 92 5.25 -1.06 14.18
C PHE A 92 6.29 -2.07 14.68
N ALA A 93 6.07 -3.37 14.39
CA ALA A 93 7.03 -4.42 14.72
C ALA A 93 8.39 -4.18 14.05
N LEU A 94 8.39 -3.82 12.76
CA LEU A 94 9.62 -3.49 12.02
C LEU A 94 10.35 -2.30 12.66
N ILE A 95 9.63 -1.22 12.99
CA ILE A 95 10.21 -0.02 13.62
C ILE A 95 10.86 -0.37 14.95
N VAL A 96 10.19 -1.16 15.78
CA VAL A 96 10.74 -1.59 17.08
C VAL A 96 12.00 -2.42 16.89
N VAL A 97 11.98 -3.41 15.99
CA VAL A 97 13.15 -4.25 15.70
C VAL A 97 14.32 -3.42 15.18
N VAL A 98 14.09 -2.56 14.21
CA VAL A 98 15.12 -1.68 13.64
C VAL A 98 15.65 -0.70 14.70
N GLY A 99 14.77 -0.15 15.55
CA GLY A 99 15.18 0.74 16.64
C GLY A 99 16.10 0.06 17.64
N ILE A 100 15.74 -1.13 18.09
CA ILE A 100 16.56 -1.93 19.01
C ILE A 100 17.89 -2.30 18.34
N ALA A 101 17.84 -2.79 17.09
CA ALA A 101 19.05 -3.16 16.36
C ALA A 101 20.00 -1.96 16.17
N THR A 102 19.45 -0.79 15.82
CA THR A 102 20.24 0.44 15.71
C THR A 102 20.87 0.83 17.03
N LEU A 103 20.11 0.78 18.12
CA LEU A 103 20.62 1.12 19.46
C LEU A 103 21.76 0.21 19.90
N LEU A 104 21.68 -1.08 19.57
CA LEU A 104 22.67 -2.08 19.99
C LEU A 104 23.92 -2.12 19.08
N LEU A 105 23.73 -1.95 17.78
CA LEU A 105 24.81 -2.16 16.80
C LEU A 105 25.41 -0.85 16.27
N HIS A 106 24.62 0.23 16.21
CA HIS A 106 25.00 1.52 15.61
C HIS A 106 24.42 2.69 16.39
N PRO A 107 24.72 2.85 17.71
CA PRO A 107 24.10 3.85 18.55
C PRO A 107 24.33 5.29 18.05
N GLU A 108 25.40 5.54 17.30
CA GLU A 108 25.73 6.83 16.67
C GLU A 108 24.67 7.28 15.65
N HIS A 109 23.91 6.35 15.08
CA HIS A 109 22.86 6.64 14.08
C HIS A 109 21.44 6.78 14.66
N ILE A 110 21.26 6.56 15.97
CA ILE A 110 19.91 6.50 16.59
C ILE A 110 19.10 7.79 16.40
N VAL A 111 19.74 8.95 16.45
CA VAL A 111 19.06 10.24 16.26
C VAL A 111 18.50 10.38 14.83
N ARG A 112 19.25 9.93 13.82
CA ARG A 112 18.81 9.94 12.42
C ARG A 112 17.67 8.94 12.21
N VAL A 113 17.84 7.70 12.64
CA VAL A 113 16.86 6.64 12.51
C VAL A 113 15.56 6.97 13.25
N LYS A 114 15.62 7.68 14.39
CA LYS A 114 14.43 8.17 15.09
C LYS A 114 13.52 9.04 14.19
N HIS A 115 14.10 9.93 13.39
CA HIS A 115 13.30 10.75 12.48
C HIS A 115 12.69 9.91 11.34
N ASP A 116 13.44 8.94 10.82
CA ASP A 116 12.91 8.00 9.81
C ASP A 116 11.77 7.13 10.39
N MET A 117 11.88 6.71 11.65
CA MET A 117 10.82 6.00 12.37
C MET A 117 9.54 6.83 12.48
N ILE A 118 9.68 8.11 12.87
CA ILE A 118 8.52 9.02 12.97
C ILE A 118 7.87 9.18 11.61
N ALA A 119 8.64 9.42 10.55
CA ALA A 119 8.14 9.53 9.19
C ALA A 119 7.43 8.24 8.73
N ALA A 120 7.94 7.06 9.12
CA ALA A 120 7.35 5.78 8.81
C ALA A 120 6.02 5.53 9.51
N ILE A 121 5.88 5.90 10.80
CA ILE A 121 4.63 5.78 11.57
C ILE A 121 3.50 6.59 10.92
N PHE A 122 3.81 7.79 10.41
CA PHE A 122 2.84 8.66 9.76
C PHE A 122 2.68 8.40 8.26
N TYR A 123 3.36 7.39 7.71
CA TYR A 123 3.36 7.09 6.26
C TYR A 123 3.73 8.30 5.40
N VAL A 124 4.73 9.08 5.83
CA VAL A 124 5.26 10.24 5.12
C VAL A 124 6.77 10.10 4.78
N SER A 125 7.29 8.88 4.80
CA SER A 125 8.71 8.61 4.53
C SER A 125 9.15 9.10 3.15
N ASN A 126 8.29 9.04 2.13
CA ASN A 126 8.55 9.57 0.80
C ASN A 126 8.83 11.08 0.84
N TRP A 127 7.97 11.86 1.50
CA TRP A 127 8.13 13.31 1.64
C TRP A 127 9.34 13.67 2.52
N TRP A 128 9.58 12.88 3.56
CA TRP A 128 10.74 13.06 4.44
C TRP A 128 12.04 12.91 3.66
N TYR A 129 12.18 11.88 2.83
CA TYR A 129 13.40 11.67 2.04
C TYR A 129 13.54 12.68 0.92
N ILE A 130 12.46 13.14 0.29
CA ILE A 130 12.50 14.25 -0.67
C ILE A 130 12.98 15.53 0.01
N ALA A 131 12.44 15.87 1.18
CA ALA A 131 12.85 17.08 1.93
C ALA A 131 14.30 17.03 2.41
N LYS A 132 14.90 15.84 2.52
CA LYS A 132 16.31 15.61 2.86
C LYS A 132 17.22 15.44 1.66
N ASP A 133 16.71 15.61 0.45
CA ASP A 133 17.44 15.41 -0.81
C ASP A 133 18.14 14.03 -0.89
N VAL A 134 17.48 13.00 -0.36
CA VAL A 134 18.00 11.63 -0.35
C VAL A 134 17.80 10.99 -1.71
N ASN A 135 18.91 10.73 -2.41
CA ASN A 135 18.84 10.02 -3.68
C ASN A 135 18.43 8.55 -3.46
N TYR A 136 17.44 8.08 -4.26
CA TYR A 136 16.96 6.69 -4.21
C TYR A 136 18.09 5.68 -4.44
N PHE A 137 19.01 5.97 -5.35
CA PHE A 137 20.10 5.07 -5.72
C PHE A 137 21.35 5.17 -4.82
N GLU A 138 21.37 6.11 -3.87
CA GLU A 138 22.48 6.27 -2.95
C GLU A 138 22.54 5.12 -1.94
N GLN A 139 23.71 4.47 -1.84
CA GLN A 139 23.92 3.30 -0.96
C GLN A 139 24.76 3.59 0.27
N PHE A 140 25.42 4.75 0.30
CA PHE A 140 26.50 4.99 1.28
C PHE A 140 26.02 5.50 2.65
N SER A 141 24.72 5.73 2.85
CA SER A 141 24.21 6.20 4.12
C SER A 141 23.42 5.09 4.85
N PHE A 142 23.64 4.99 6.16
CA PHE A 142 22.89 4.07 7.01
C PHE A 142 21.43 4.52 7.13
N MET A 143 20.53 3.90 6.34
CA MET A 143 19.10 4.19 6.29
C MET A 143 18.28 2.89 6.26
N PRO A 144 18.18 2.16 7.37
CA PRO A 144 17.54 0.85 7.41
C PRO A 144 16.04 0.88 7.07
N LEU A 145 15.36 2.01 7.26
CA LEU A 145 13.94 2.20 6.98
C LEU A 145 13.66 2.84 5.61
N LYS A 146 14.71 3.05 4.77
CA LYS A 146 14.56 3.73 3.48
C LYS A 146 13.48 3.10 2.60
N HIS A 147 13.38 1.78 2.57
CA HIS A 147 12.40 1.03 1.77
C HIS A 147 10.92 1.34 2.11
N LEU A 148 10.64 1.95 3.28
CA LEU A 148 9.27 2.32 3.65
C LEU A 148 8.72 3.53 2.88
N TRP A 149 9.54 4.19 2.04
CA TRP A 149 9.06 5.26 1.16
C TRP A 149 7.98 4.77 0.18
N SER A 150 8.15 3.58 -0.37
CA SER A 150 7.18 2.99 -1.31
C SER A 150 5.87 2.60 -0.61
N LEU A 151 5.97 2.07 0.62
CA LEU A 151 4.79 1.80 1.44
C LEU A 151 4.03 3.09 1.80
N ALA A 152 4.74 4.19 2.07
CA ALA A 152 4.11 5.49 2.33
C ALA A 152 3.30 5.97 1.12
N ILE A 153 3.83 5.86 -0.10
CA ILE A 153 3.09 6.21 -1.33
C ILE A 153 1.85 5.31 -1.49
N GLU A 154 1.99 4.02 -1.25
CA GLU A 154 0.89 3.05 -1.36
C GLU A 154 -0.25 3.38 -0.39
N GLU A 155 0.05 3.72 0.87
CA GLU A 155 -0.96 4.08 1.86
C GLU A 155 -1.61 5.44 1.59
N GLN A 156 -0.87 6.41 1.08
CA GLN A 156 -1.41 7.68 0.60
C GLN A 156 -2.39 7.45 -0.57
N PHE A 157 -2.04 6.58 -1.51
CA PHE A 157 -2.94 6.18 -2.58
C PHE A 157 -4.22 5.53 -2.03
N TYR A 158 -4.12 4.62 -1.06
CA TYR A 158 -5.28 3.98 -0.43
C TYR A 158 -6.16 4.95 0.36
N LEU A 159 -5.59 6.05 0.85
CA LEU A 159 -6.34 7.09 1.54
C LEU A 159 -7.22 7.89 0.56
N PHE A 160 -6.66 8.31 -0.57
CA PHE A 160 -7.33 9.23 -1.49
C PHE A 160 -8.11 8.53 -2.60
N PHE A 161 -7.57 7.46 -3.17
CA PHE A 161 -8.14 6.83 -4.35
C PHE A 161 -9.60 6.36 -4.19
N PRO A 162 -10.03 5.74 -3.07
CA PRO A 162 -11.41 5.33 -2.91
C PRO A 162 -12.41 6.50 -2.94
N ALA A 163 -12.03 7.65 -2.39
CA ALA A 163 -12.85 8.85 -2.43
C ALA A 163 -12.93 9.44 -3.84
N VAL A 164 -11.81 9.46 -4.56
CA VAL A 164 -11.76 9.90 -5.97
C VAL A 164 -12.60 8.98 -6.85
N LEU A 165 -12.51 7.67 -6.65
CA LEU A 165 -13.31 6.69 -7.40
C LEU A 165 -14.82 6.91 -7.17
N LEU A 166 -15.24 7.11 -5.93
CA LEU A 166 -16.64 7.42 -5.60
C LEU A 166 -17.13 8.71 -6.29
N LEU A 167 -16.31 9.76 -6.23
CA LEU A 167 -16.64 11.02 -6.90
C LEU A 167 -16.81 10.84 -8.40
N PHE A 168 -15.91 10.08 -9.03
CA PHE A 168 -15.96 9.77 -10.45
C PHE A 168 -17.22 8.97 -10.81
N MET A 169 -17.55 7.95 -10.02
CA MET A 169 -18.76 7.14 -10.22
C MET A 169 -20.03 7.99 -10.07
N ALA A 170 -20.10 8.86 -9.06
CA ALA A 170 -21.24 9.77 -8.88
C ALA A 170 -21.41 10.73 -10.08
N CYS A 171 -20.31 11.24 -10.62
CA CYS A 171 -20.32 12.10 -11.79
C CYS A 171 -20.82 11.36 -13.04
N LEU A 172 -20.38 10.11 -13.25
CA LEU A 172 -20.83 9.29 -14.39
C LEU A 172 -22.33 8.97 -14.32
N LEU A 173 -22.85 8.63 -13.13
CA LEU A 173 -24.28 8.35 -12.92
C LEU A 173 -25.11 9.60 -13.23
N TYR A 174 -24.69 10.76 -12.74
CA TYR A 174 -25.38 12.02 -13.01
C TYR A 174 -25.45 12.37 -14.50
N THR A 175 -24.35 12.12 -15.25
CA THR A 175 -24.32 12.38 -16.70
C THR A 175 -25.17 11.37 -17.48
N SER A 176 -25.27 10.12 -17.03
CA SER A 176 -26.13 9.09 -17.66
C SER A 176 -27.60 9.44 -17.48
N ASP A 177 -28.03 9.80 -16.27
CA ASP A 177 -29.43 10.18 -15.99
C ASP A 177 -29.84 11.42 -16.78
N ALA A 178 -28.95 12.40 -16.92
CA ALA A 178 -29.19 13.60 -17.73
C ALA A 178 -29.30 13.32 -19.24
N ALA A 179 -28.66 12.25 -19.73
CA ALA A 179 -28.73 11.86 -21.14
C ALA A 179 -30.00 11.05 -21.46
N ASP A 180 -30.60 10.39 -20.46
CA ASP A 180 -31.83 9.61 -20.62
C ASP A 180 -33.12 10.50 -20.53
N GLU A 181 -33.00 11.72 -19.98
CA GLU A 181 -34.11 12.69 -19.87
C GLU A 181 -34.24 13.65 -21.08
N GLY A 182 -33.37 13.58 -22.09
CA GLY A 182 -33.32 14.41 -23.26
C GLY A 182 -33.73 13.65 -24.52
#